data_3e825f877d0aa64fb9399ee95d2b0501
#
_entry.id   3e825f877d0aa64fb9399ee95d2b0501
#
_cell.length_a   1.000
_cell.length_b   1.000
_cell.length_c   1.000
_cell.angle_alpha   90.00
_cell.angle_beta   90.00
_cell.angle_gamma   90.00
#
_symmetry.space_group_name_H-M   'P 1'
#
loop_
_entity.id
_entity.type
_entity.pdbx_description
1 polymer ?
#
loop_
_entity_poly.entity_id
_entity_poly.type
_entity_poly.pdbx_seq_one_letter_code
_entity_poly.pdbx_strand_id
1 'polypeptide(L)'
;MPVVTFTNASNSDDYYLPELFEFDSQDPAFDPDISTSPTQVVLTMPREPGTVTISATGTGFTYFTDPITGDPGGPLSGIVDTVTLSVDGQVWMTITGLSVELTDLDHFMFGWFNRGDYRPGNGFDLFSLFLAGDDTINGSDNGDDIIGGRNTGNDLINAGAGYDFIKADAGNDTIFGGADEDVYSFSETYWDGAAFRGANVNLATGRALDSWGGTDTLSSIERLEGSRMSDRFTGADAEEEFAGLRGNDTINGGGGADTIRYDRDARWGGTGAVNVNLTTGTATDGWGNTDRLLNIENVWGSARSDTIVGNSQDNIFRGFDGVDAINGGSGRDTVDFWDDEVFNGANVNLSFATEQVQNDGFGNRETLVSIENLWGTHLADSFTGNGFANDLYGDAANDTLSGGGGNDTLNGGSGVDTLTGGTGSDVFVFDSWDGSNPFGDRITDFRSGIDSLAFAFEDFAGMDGTVRFRNGTTAGGTGESWFFFNTATDRLFWDADGIGGAAAVLVATLVGVDSLTAADFDLF
;
A
#
# COMPACT_ATOMS: atom_id res chain seq x y z
N MET A 1 -7.83 32.34 -8.48
CA MET A 1 -7.38 31.05 -7.97
C MET A 1 -8.29 29.99 -8.56
N PRO A 2 -7.82 29.12 -9.44
CA PRO A 2 -8.55 27.92 -9.82
C PRO A 2 -8.74 27.00 -8.60
N VAL A 3 -9.82 26.26 -8.59
CA VAL A 3 -10.11 25.24 -7.58
C VAL A 3 -10.32 23.93 -8.30
N VAL A 4 -9.53 22.93 -7.97
CA VAL A 4 -9.67 21.56 -8.45
C VAL A 4 -10.35 20.74 -7.38
N THR A 5 -11.37 20.00 -7.75
CA THR A 5 -12.08 19.10 -6.83
C THR A 5 -12.22 17.74 -7.50
N PHE A 6 -11.69 16.71 -6.86
CA PHE A 6 -11.92 15.32 -7.23
C PHE A 6 -13.21 14.83 -6.57
N THR A 7 -14.04 14.16 -7.34
CA THR A 7 -15.28 13.58 -6.85
C THR A 7 -15.41 12.18 -7.42
N ASN A 8 -15.40 11.16 -6.61
CA ASN A 8 -15.51 9.75 -7.02
C ASN A 8 -14.29 9.15 -7.74
N ALA A 9 -13.08 9.31 -7.22
CA ALA A 9 -12.02 8.37 -7.56
C ALA A 9 -12.49 6.97 -7.13
N SER A 10 -12.65 6.05 -8.07
CA SER A 10 -13.12 4.70 -7.76
C SER A 10 -11.96 3.89 -7.20
N ASN A 11 -12.23 3.07 -6.19
CA ASN A 11 -11.33 2.06 -5.59
C ASN A 11 -10.86 0.98 -6.59
N SER A 12 -10.48 1.29 -7.79
CA SER A 12 -9.86 0.32 -8.67
C SER A 12 -8.44 0.78 -8.92
N ASP A 13 -7.49 -0.01 -8.45
CA ASP A 13 -6.07 0.09 -8.76
C ASP A 13 -5.75 0.10 -10.27
N ASP A 14 -6.78 0.12 -11.10
CA ASP A 14 -6.73 -0.05 -12.54
C ASP A 14 -6.69 1.26 -13.35
N TYR A 15 -6.77 2.45 -12.72
CA TYR A 15 -6.87 3.69 -13.50
C TYR A 15 -5.96 4.81 -12.97
N TYR A 16 -4.70 4.80 -13.39
CA TYR A 16 -3.86 6.00 -13.32
C TYR A 16 -4.40 7.06 -14.28
N LEU A 17 -4.51 8.31 -13.83
CA LEU A 17 -4.87 9.45 -14.71
C LEU A 17 -4.10 9.48 -16.04
N PRO A 18 -2.80 9.13 -16.11
CA PRO A 18 -2.08 8.96 -17.37
C PRO A 18 -2.69 7.91 -18.29
N GLU A 19 -3.20 6.79 -17.78
CA GLU A 19 -3.81 5.73 -18.60
C GLU A 19 -5.19 6.12 -19.14
N LEU A 20 -5.91 7.02 -18.45
CA LEU A 20 -7.16 7.59 -18.97
C LEU A 20 -6.93 8.39 -20.26
N PHE A 21 -5.74 8.91 -20.47
CA PHE A 21 -5.36 9.71 -21.62
C PHE A 21 -4.46 8.97 -22.62
N GLU A 22 -4.11 7.69 -22.36
CA GLU A 22 -3.45 6.82 -23.37
C GLU A 22 -4.46 6.35 -24.41
N PHE A 23 -4.76 7.23 -25.36
CA PHE A 23 -5.56 6.87 -26.53
C PHE A 23 -4.63 6.45 -27.67
N ASP A 24 -4.86 5.25 -28.21
CA ASP A 24 -4.21 4.85 -29.45
C ASP A 24 -4.83 5.63 -30.63
N SER A 25 -4.19 6.72 -31.01
CA SER A 25 -4.59 7.53 -32.17
C SER A 25 -4.54 6.78 -33.50
N GLN A 26 -4.08 5.54 -33.50
CA GLN A 26 -4.08 4.64 -34.66
C GLN A 26 -5.33 3.74 -34.69
N ASP A 27 -6.17 3.76 -33.64
CA ASP A 27 -7.42 3.01 -33.64
C ASP A 27 -8.43 3.68 -34.60
N PRO A 28 -8.83 3.03 -35.68
CA PRO A 28 -9.83 3.60 -36.62
C PRO A 28 -11.24 3.73 -36.02
N ALA A 29 -11.48 3.23 -34.79
CA ALA A 29 -12.73 3.41 -34.07
C ALA A 29 -12.70 4.67 -33.19
N PHE A 30 -11.57 5.37 -33.11
CA PHE A 30 -11.43 6.61 -32.34
C PHE A 30 -12.00 7.78 -33.15
N ASP A 31 -13.25 8.13 -32.89
CA ASP A 31 -13.94 9.28 -33.50
C ASP A 31 -14.63 10.06 -32.35
N PRO A 32 -13.96 11.10 -31.83
CA PRO A 32 -14.52 11.89 -30.73
C PRO A 32 -15.71 12.73 -31.18
N ASP A 33 -16.82 12.61 -30.48
CA ASP A 33 -17.96 13.49 -30.67
C ASP A 33 -17.74 14.83 -29.98
N ILE A 34 -17.81 15.91 -30.74
CA ILE A 34 -17.67 17.28 -30.22
C ILE A 34 -19.04 17.96 -30.26
N SER A 35 -19.53 18.40 -29.10
CA SER A 35 -20.70 19.26 -29.01
C SER A 35 -20.34 20.64 -28.48
N THR A 36 -20.92 21.68 -29.06
CA THR A 36 -20.56 23.08 -28.73
C THR A 36 -21.79 23.93 -28.48
N SER A 37 -21.67 24.90 -27.56
CA SER A 37 -22.64 25.95 -27.31
C SER A 37 -21.92 27.27 -26.97
N PRO A 38 -22.57 28.44 -26.95
CA PRO A 38 -21.91 29.69 -26.60
C PRO A 38 -21.23 29.74 -25.23
N THR A 39 -21.49 28.77 -24.37
CA THR A 39 -20.98 28.70 -22.99
C THR A 39 -20.37 27.36 -22.64
N GLN A 40 -20.31 26.42 -23.59
CA GLN A 40 -19.81 25.06 -23.31
C GLN A 40 -19.19 24.42 -24.54
N VAL A 41 -18.08 23.72 -24.34
CA VAL A 41 -17.49 22.76 -25.27
C VAL A 41 -17.48 21.40 -24.56
N VAL A 42 -17.93 20.35 -25.24
CA VAL A 42 -17.92 18.98 -24.71
C VAL A 42 -17.26 18.07 -25.74
N LEU A 43 -16.26 17.37 -25.29
CA LEU A 43 -15.58 16.32 -26.05
C LEU A 43 -15.93 14.98 -25.40
N THR A 44 -16.55 14.08 -26.17
CA THR A 44 -16.88 12.74 -25.71
C THR A 44 -16.11 11.73 -26.52
N MET A 45 -15.41 10.84 -25.84
CA MET A 45 -14.54 9.84 -26.43
C MET A 45 -15.03 8.44 -26.05
N PRO A 46 -15.28 7.55 -27.02
CA PRO A 46 -15.57 6.16 -26.71
C PRO A 46 -14.32 5.48 -26.12
N ARG A 47 -14.54 4.63 -25.13
CA ARG A 47 -13.51 3.80 -24.49
C ARG A 47 -14.08 2.40 -24.22
N GLU A 48 -13.27 1.36 -24.29
CA GLU A 48 -13.64 0.01 -23.89
C GLU A 48 -13.07 -0.30 -22.46
N PRO A 49 -13.94 -0.50 -21.45
CA PRO A 49 -15.38 -0.26 -21.44
C PRO A 49 -15.72 1.21 -21.10
N GLY A 50 -16.68 1.80 -21.80
CA GLY A 50 -17.33 3.03 -21.40
C GLY A 50 -17.01 4.29 -22.23
N THR A 51 -17.19 5.47 -21.65
CA THR A 51 -16.95 6.78 -22.27
C THR A 51 -16.23 7.74 -21.35
N VAL A 52 -15.31 8.52 -21.88
CA VAL A 52 -14.69 9.68 -21.21
C VAL A 52 -15.27 10.96 -21.79
N THR A 53 -15.69 11.89 -20.95
CA THR A 53 -16.23 13.17 -21.36
C THR A 53 -15.44 14.31 -20.70
N ILE A 54 -14.90 15.21 -21.49
CA ILE A 54 -14.31 16.47 -21.02
C ILE A 54 -15.26 17.59 -21.39
N SER A 55 -15.67 18.38 -20.41
CA SER A 55 -16.58 19.50 -20.59
C SER A 55 -15.92 20.80 -20.12
N ALA A 56 -15.78 21.78 -20.99
CA ALA A 56 -15.34 23.11 -20.63
C ALA A 56 -16.53 24.09 -20.69
N THR A 57 -16.73 24.87 -19.65
CA THR A 57 -17.74 25.93 -19.59
C THR A 57 -17.08 27.28 -19.38
N GLY A 58 -17.70 28.34 -19.92
CA GLY A 58 -17.13 29.68 -19.85
C GLY A 58 -17.96 30.70 -20.60
N THR A 59 -17.34 31.80 -20.99
CA THR A 59 -18.00 32.93 -21.64
C THR A 59 -17.31 33.33 -22.92
N GLY A 60 -18.10 33.89 -23.86
CA GLY A 60 -17.57 34.49 -25.09
C GLY A 60 -17.07 33.49 -26.12
N PHE A 61 -17.48 32.23 -26.07
CA PHE A 61 -17.06 31.20 -27.01
C PHE A 61 -17.52 31.55 -28.43
N THR A 62 -16.58 31.55 -29.37
CA THR A 62 -16.84 31.66 -30.81
C THR A 62 -16.26 30.41 -31.51
N TYR A 63 -16.94 29.97 -32.55
CA TYR A 63 -16.62 28.71 -33.23
C TYR A 63 -16.37 28.96 -34.73
N PHE A 64 -15.48 28.13 -35.28
CA PHE A 64 -15.34 28.02 -36.73
C PHE A 64 -16.42 27.04 -37.23
N THR A 65 -17.00 27.37 -38.37
CA THR A 65 -17.88 26.48 -39.10
C THR A 65 -17.17 26.07 -40.38
N ASP A 66 -16.99 24.78 -40.62
CA ASP A 66 -16.39 24.33 -41.87
C ASP A 66 -17.26 24.80 -43.04
N PRO A 67 -16.71 25.60 -43.97
CA PRO A 67 -17.49 26.14 -45.07
C PRO A 67 -17.90 25.10 -46.12
N ILE A 68 -17.37 23.86 -46.03
CA ILE A 68 -17.67 22.77 -46.99
C ILE A 68 -18.73 21.84 -46.41
N THR A 69 -18.60 21.42 -45.17
CA THR A 69 -19.51 20.46 -44.53
C THR A 69 -20.63 21.15 -43.73
N GLY A 70 -20.42 22.37 -43.29
CA GLY A 70 -21.34 23.08 -42.38
C GLY A 70 -21.26 22.61 -40.93
N ASP A 71 -20.33 21.72 -40.62
CA ASP A 71 -20.15 21.18 -39.29
C ASP A 71 -19.49 22.23 -38.37
N PRO A 72 -19.85 22.26 -37.08
CA PRO A 72 -19.15 23.10 -36.12
C PRO A 72 -17.70 22.63 -35.99
N GLY A 73 -16.77 23.45 -36.40
CA GLY A 73 -15.36 23.26 -36.15
C GLY A 73 -14.99 23.60 -34.71
N GLY A 74 -13.72 23.47 -34.37
CA GLY A 74 -13.20 23.79 -33.05
C GLY A 74 -13.46 25.25 -32.64
N PRO A 75 -13.40 25.53 -31.36
CA PRO A 75 -13.60 26.87 -30.82
C PRO A 75 -12.46 27.82 -31.26
N LEU A 76 -12.80 29.09 -31.60
CA LEU A 76 -11.87 30.11 -32.05
C LEU A 76 -11.42 31.04 -30.94
N SER A 77 -12.28 31.31 -29.95
CA SER A 77 -11.98 32.21 -28.83
C SER A 77 -13.00 32.04 -27.71
N GLY A 78 -12.64 32.54 -26.53
CA GLY A 78 -13.48 32.57 -25.34
C GLY A 78 -12.62 32.41 -24.10
N ILE A 79 -13.21 32.61 -22.95
CA ILE A 79 -12.57 32.38 -21.65
C ILE A 79 -13.22 31.15 -21.01
N VAL A 80 -12.43 30.17 -20.62
CA VAL A 80 -12.84 28.99 -19.90
C VAL A 80 -12.84 29.27 -18.40
N ASP A 81 -13.98 29.05 -17.76
CA ASP A 81 -14.14 29.26 -16.32
C ASP A 81 -14.12 27.93 -15.54
N THR A 82 -14.52 26.85 -16.18
CA THR A 82 -14.62 25.53 -15.54
C THR A 82 -14.32 24.42 -16.55
N VAL A 83 -13.56 23.42 -16.13
CA VAL A 83 -13.36 22.16 -16.84
C VAL A 83 -13.85 21.01 -15.96
N THR A 84 -14.61 20.08 -16.53
CA THR A 84 -15.09 18.88 -15.83
C THR A 84 -14.70 17.65 -16.63
N LEU A 85 -14.09 16.69 -15.97
CA LEU A 85 -13.84 15.35 -16.47
C LEU A 85 -14.87 14.38 -15.91
N SER A 86 -15.47 13.59 -16.77
CA SER A 86 -16.44 12.55 -16.37
C SER A 86 -16.12 11.24 -17.09
N VAL A 87 -16.27 10.13 -16.38
CA VAL A 87 -16.15 8.78 -16.92
C VAL A 87 -17.49 8.08 -16.70
N ASP A 88 -18.08 7.53 -17.76
CA ASP A 88 -19.39 6.87 -17.75
C ASP A 88 -20.50 7.73 -17.11
N GLY A 89 -20.39 9.05 -17.27
CA GLY A 89 -21.33 10.02 -16.73
C GLY A 89 -21.17 10.33 -15.25
N GLN A 90 -20.19 9.74 -14.57
CA GLN A 90 -19.78 10.14 -13.22
C GLN A 90 -18.71 11.22 -13.33
N VAL A 91 -18.84 12.27 -12.56
CA VAL A 91 -17.84 13.34 -12.51
C VAL A 91 -16.69 12.86 -11.64
N TRP A 92 -15.48 12.88 -12.21
CA TRP A 92 -14.25 12.51 -11.52
C TRP A 92 -13.50 13.74 -11.04
N MET A 93 -13.49 14.79 -11.86
CA MET A 93 -12.74 16.00 -11.54
C MET A 93 -13.47 17.24 -12.05
N THR A 94 -13.43 18.31 -11.30
CA THR A 94 -13.88 19.63 -11.73
C THR A 94 -12.86 20.68 -11.34
N ILE A 95 -12.44 21.50 -12.32
CA ILE A 95 -11.58 22.65 -12.11
C ILE A 95 -12.44 23.90 -12.32
N THR A 96 -12.49 24.78 -11.35
CA THR A 96 -13.27 26.03 -11.38
C THR A 96 -12.40 27.23 -11.10
N GLY A 97 -12.92 28.41 -11.41
CA GLY A 97 -12.18 29.68 -11.22
C GLY A 97 -11.09 29.93 -12.26
N LEU A 98 -11.08 29.16 -13.34
CA LEU A 98 -10.17 29.36 -14.46
C LEU A 98 -10.42 30.68 -15.15
N SER A 99 -9.37 31.24 -15.77
CA SER A 99 -9.45 32.37 -16.67
C SER A 99 -8.48 32.16 -17.83
N VAL A 100 -8.70 31.09 -18.56
CA VAL A 100 -7.82 30.60 -19.63
C VAL A 100 -8.43 30.91 -20.98
N GLU A 101 -7.62 31.47 -21.89
CA GLU A 101 -8.03 31.70 -23.28
C GLU A 101 -8.29 30.37 -23.98
N LEU A 102 -9.41 30.27 -24.67
CA LEU A 102 -9.81 29.06 -25.35
C LEU A 102 -8.80 28.57 -26.40
N THR A 103 -8.04 29.48 -26.99
CA THR A 103 -6.95 29.15 -27.93
C THR A 103 -5.85 28.30 -27.30
N ASP A 104 -5.61 28.47 -26.01
CA ASP A 104 -4.62 27.67 -25.27
C ASP A 104 -5.19 26.30 -24.96
N LEU A 105 -6.47 26.23 -24.62
CA LEU A 105 -7.20 24.97 -24.43
C LEU A 105 -7.33 24.18 -25.76
N ASP A 106 -7.57 24.88 -26.86
CA ASP A 106 -7.64 24.28 -28.20
C ASP A 106 -6.29 23.66 -28.62
N HIS A 107 -5.19 24.35 -28.36
CA HIS A 107 -3.84 23.81 -28.60
C HIS A 107 -3.59 22.54 -27.78
N PHE A 108 -4.13 22.50 -26.59
CA PHE A 108 -4.08 21.37 -25.70
C PHE A 108 -5.00 20.24 -26.19
N MET A 109 -6.30 20.49 -26.38
CA MET A 109 -7.28 19.45 -26.68
C MET A 109 -7.18 18.91 -28.12
N PHE A 110 -6.84 19.74 -29.11
CA PHE A 110 -6.82 19.37 -30.51
C PHE A 110 -5.39 19.23 -31.10
N GLY A 111 -4.42 19.92 -30.56
CA GLY A 111 -3.01 19.76 -30.94
C GLY A 111 -2.48 18.38 -30.60
N TRP A 112 -3.04 17.76 -29.58
CA TRP A 112 -2.71 16.40 -29.14
C TRP A 112 -3.25 15.34 -30.10
N PHE A 113 -4.44 15.53 -30.66
CA PHE A 113 -5.08 14.60 -31.61
C PHE A 113 -4.52 14.68 -33.02
N ASN A 114 -4.00 15.81 -33.45
CA ASN A 114 -3.59 16.02 -34.85
C ASN A 114 -2.12 15.74 -35.18
N ARG A 115 -1.25 15.50 -34.20
CA ARG A 115 0.19 15.44 -34.48
C ARG A 115 0.79 14.06 -34.68
N GLY A 116 0.10 12.95 -34.57
CA GLY A 116 0.68 11.63 -34.87
C GLY A 116 2.04 11.27 -34.23
N ASP A 117 2.59 12.18 -33.41
CA ASP A 117 3.88 12.05 -32.73
C ASP A 117 3.66 11.63 -31.26
N TYR A 118 2.99 10.50 -31.08
CA TYR A 118 2.99 9.85 -29.77
C TYR A 118 4.39 9.29 -29.51
N ARG A 119 5.17 9.99 -28.73
CA ARG A 119 6.29 9.39 -28.01
C ARG A 119 5.86 9.25 -26.55
N PRO A 120 5.92 8.03 -25.97
CA PRO A 120 5.81 7.88 -24.55
C PRO A 120 6.83 8.82 -23.89
N GLY A 121 6.38 9.77 -23.13
CA GLY A 121 7.24 10.76 -22.56
C GLY A 121 7.01 12.21 -23.08
N ASN A 122 6.12 12.49 -24.02
CA ASN A 122 5.71 13.81 -24.46
C ASN A 122 4.25 14.16 -24.08
N GLY A 123 3.69 13.51 -23.05
CA GLY A 123 2.40 13.91 -22.49
C GLY A 123 2.45 15.36 -22.03
N PHE A 124 1.69 16.23 -22.67
CA PHE A 124 1.42 17.56 -22.14
C PHE A 124 0.56 17.34 -20.89
N ASP A 125 1.09 17.69 -19.78
CA ASP A 125 0.41 17.66 -18.51
C ASP A 125 -0.75 18.66 -18.54
N LEU A 126 -1.99 18.14 -18.51
CA LEU A 126 -3.21 18.94 -18.49
C LEU A 126 -3.19 19.95 -17.34
N PHE A 127 -2.60 19.54 -16.23
CA PHE A 127 -2.51 20.31 -15.02
C PHE A 127 -1.55 21.51 -15.15
N SER A 128 -0.45 21.37 -15.89
CA SER A 128 0.52 22.46 -16.05
C SER A 128 -0.03 23.69 -16.78
N LEU A 129 -1.09 23.52 -17.56
CA LEU A 129 -1.74 24.63 -18.23
C LEU A 129 -2.75 25.37 -17.35
N PHE A 130 -3.38 24.63 -16.43
CA PHE A 130 -4.48 25.14 -15.60
C PHE A 130 -4.05 25.59 -14.21
N LEU A 131 -2.95 25.04 -13.70
CA LEU A 131 -2.46 25.27 -12.34
C LEU A 131 -1.22 26.18 -12.34
N ALA A 132 -1.26 27.27 -13.14
CA ALA A 132 -0.20 28.26 -13.20
C ALA A 132 -0.45 29.39 -12.18
N GLY A 133 0.05 29.27 -10.98
CA GLY A 133 -0.10 30.29 -9.93
C GLY A 133 -0.67 29.67 -8.65
N ASP A 134 -1.06 30.48 -7.70
CA ASP A 134 -1.58 29.99 -6.41
C ASP A 134 -2.94 29.31 -6.61
N ASP A 135 -3.03 28.02 -6.36
CA ASP A 135 -4.20 27.18 -6.61
C ASP A 135 -4.76 26.53 -5.34
N THR A 136 -5.98 26.01 -5.41
CA THR A 136 -6.55 25.18 -4.38
C THR A 136 -7.00 23.85 -5.00
N ILE A 137 -6.42 22.76 -4.51
CA ILE A 137 -6.72 21.41 -4.95
C ILE A 137 -7.39 20.68 -3.79
N ASN A 138 -8.54 20.08 -4.04
CA ASN A 138 -9.24 19.24 -3.07
C ASN A 138 -9.40 17.84 -3.67
N GLY A 139 -8.85 16.86 -3.00
CA GLY A 139 -9.01 15.44 -3.29
C GLY A 139 -10.38 14.92 -2.87
N SER A 140 -10.55 13.63 -2.95
CA SER A 140 -11.77 12.89 -2.62
C SER A 140 -11.66 12.17 -1.27
N ASP A 141 -12.60 11.27 -0.98
CA ASP A 141 -12.52 10.34 0.15
C ASP A 141 -11.90 8.98 -0.28
N ASN A 142 -11.17 8.92 -1.40
CA ASN A 142 -10.46 7.74 -1.89
C ASN A 142 -9.06 8.15 -2.31
N GLY A 143 -8.14 7.19 -2.50
CA GLY A 143 -6.79 7.50 -2.93
C GLY A 143 -6.71 8.28 -4.23
N ASP A 144 -5.99 9.39 -4.22
CA ASP A 144 -5.83 10.33 -5.32
C ASP A 144 -4.36 10.48 -5.73
N ASP A 145 -4.11 10.60 -7.05
CA ASP A 145 -2.83 11.06 -7.59
C ASP A 145 -2.89 12.58 -7.81
N ILE A 146 -2.32 13.35 -6.90
CA ILE A 146 -2.34 14.82 -6.94
C ILE A 146 -0.97 15.34 -7.38
N ILE A 147 -0.94 16.00 -8.52
CA ILE A 147 0.25 16.66 -9.05
C ILE A 147 0.05 18.15 -8.99
N GLY A 148 0.80 18.86 -8.17
CA GLY A 148 0.71 20.32 -7.94
C GLY A 148 0.94 21.17 -9.18
N GLY A 149 1.53 20.59 -10.22
CA GLY A 149 1.79 21.28 -11.49
C GLY A 149 3.27 21.54 -11.72
N ARG A 150 3.60 22.29 -12.78
CA ARG A 150 4.98 22.70 -13.13
C ARG A 150 5.28 24.14 -12.69
N ASN A 151 4.59 24.63 -11.73
CA ASN A 151 4.48 26.06 -11.49
C ASN A 151 5.22 26.51 -10.26
N THR A 152 5.30 27.80 -10.11
CA THR A 152 5.86 28.51 -8.96
C THR A 152 4.75 29.09 -8.09
N GLY A 153 3.56 28.48 -8.14
CA GLY A 153 2.42 28.85 -7.33
C GLY A 153 2.66 28.53 -5.84
N ASN A 154 1.89 29.15 -4.96
CA ASN A 154 1.82 28.72 -3.57
C ASN A 154 0.46 28.08 -3.38
N ASP A 155 0.43 26.77 -3.43
CA ASP A 155 -0.79 26.00 -3.58
C ASP A 155 -1.33 25.53 -2.23
N LEU A 156 -2.63 25.36 -2.17
CA LEU A 156 -3.32 24.73 -1.07
C LEU A 156 -3.86 23.37 -1.54
N ILE A 157 -3.27 22.29 -1.05
CA ILE A 157 -3.65 20.93 -1.37
C ILE A 157 -4.30 20.29 -0.15
N ASN A 158 -5.53 19.82 -0.32
CA ASN A 158 -6.24 19.00 0.66
C ASN A 158 -6.51 17.66 -0.03
N ALA A 159 -5.72 16.63 0.25
CA ALA A 159 -5.84 15.37 -0.45
C ALA A 159 -7.10 14.59 -0.07
N GLY A 160 -7.43 14.50 1.22
CA GLY A 160 -8.74 14.00 1.62
C GLY A 160 -8.70 12.81 2.56
N ALA A 161 -9.27 11.73 2.16
CA ALA A 161 -9.15 10.44 2.83
C ALA A 161 -8.75 9.39 1.79
N GLY A 162 -8.15 8.29 2.24
CA GLY A 162 -7.59 7.28 1.36
C GLY A 162 -6.10 7.49 1.17
N TYR A 163 -5.52 6.63 0.38
CA TYR A 163 -4.09 6.59 0.14
C TYR A 163 -3.72 7.56 -0.97
N ASP A 164 -3.23 8.75 -0.63
CA ASP A 164 -2.98 9.81 -1.59
C ASP A 164 -1.50 9.91 -1.98
N PHE A 165 -1.26 10.07 -3.28
CA PHE A 165 0.06 10.36 -3.80
C PHE A 165 0.14 11.83 -4.22
N ILE A 166 0.90 12.63 -3.47
CA ILE A 166 1.02 14.07 -3.67
C ILE A 166 2.42 14.37 -4.18
N LYS A 167 2.50 14.95 -5.37
CA LYS A 167 3.77 15.30 -5.98
C LYS A 167 4.15 16.75 -5.70
N ALA A 168 5.35 16.92 -5.18
CA ALA A 168 5.95 18.24 -4.97
C ALA A 168 6.19 18.98 -6.28
N ASP A 169 5.99 20.29 -6.28
CA ASP A 169 6.40 21.21 -7.32
C ASP A 169 7.13 22.44 -6.74
N ALA A 170 7.28 23.50 -7.52
CA ALA A 170 7.99 24.68 -7.06
C ALA A 170 7.02 25.73 -6.52
N GLY A 171 7.08 26.00 -5.24
CA GLY A 171 6.20 26.95 -4.59
C GLY A 171 6.49 27.07 -3.10
N ASN A 172 5.58 27.68 -2.37
CA ASN A 172 5.51 27.55 -0.92
C ASN A 172 4.12 27.02 -0.59
N ASP A 173 4.00 25.73 -0.62
CA ASP A 173 2.72 25.05 -0.65
C ASP A 173 2.23 24.71 0.76
N THR A 174 0.92 24.56 0.86
CA THR A 174 0.31 24.07 2.10
C THR A 174 -0.43 22.77 1.77
N ILE A 175 0.05 21.67 2.33
CA ILE A 175 -0.36 20.32 2.00
C ILE A 175 -0.93 19.64 3.23
N PHE A 176 -2.15 19.15 3.08
CA PHE A 176 -2.84 18.30 4.03
C PHE A 176 -3.06 16.96 3.33
N GLY A 177 -2.38 15.91 3.77
CA GLY A 177 -2.64 14.53 3.32
C GLY A 177 -4.06 14.16 3.71
N GLY A 178 -4.32 13.96 4.97
CA GLY A 178 -5.68 13.77 5.44
C GLY A 178 -5.84 12.59 6.38
N ALA A 179 -6.63 11.63 5.99
CA ALA A 179 -6.79 10.37 6.70
C ALA A 179 -6.20 9.23 5.87
N ASP A 180 -5.76 8.19 6.56
CA ASP A 180 -4.99 7.07 6.01
C ASP A 180 -3.54 7.46 5.66
N GLU A 181 -2.79 6.62 4.93
CA GLU A 181 -1.38 6.88 4.64
C GLU A 181 -1.18 7.68 3.35
N ASP A 182 -0.47 8.81 3.44
CA ASP A 182 -0.26 9.74 2.34
C ASP A 182 1.21 9.90 1.98
N VAL A 183 1.48 9.93 0.67
CA VAL A 183 2.82 10.08 0.11
C VAL A 183 3.05 11.49 -0.36
N TYR A 184 4.10 12.14 0.16
CA TYR A 184 4.64 13.35 -0.43
C TYR A 184 5.93 13.05 -1.17
N SER A 185 5.92 13.22 -2.51
CA SER A 185 6.98 12.78 -3.41
C SER A 185 7.71 13.94 -4.06
N PHE A 186 9.04 13.90 -3.99
CA PHE A 186 9.97 14.75 -4.74
C PHE A 186 10.56 14.03 -5.95
N SER A 187 10.01 12.86 -6.28
CA SER A 187 10.45 12.06 -7.41
C SER A 187 10.22 12.84 -8.70
N GLU A 188 11.31 13.08 -9.46
CA GLU A 188 11.23 13.81 -10.70
C GLU A 188 10.65 12.93 -11.80
N THR A 189 9.54 13.37 -12.38
CA THR A 189 9.19 12.89 -13.71
C THR A 189 10.08 13.61 -14.74
N TYR A 190 10.24 13.02 -15.91
CA TYR A 190 11.07 13.50 -17.03
C TYR A 190 10.76 14.96 -17.45
N TRP A 191 9.71 15.56 -16.91
CA TRP A 191 9.07 16.80 -17.31
C TRP A 191 9.34 18.00 -16.40
N ASP A 192 9.76 17.77 -15.15
CA ASP A 192 9.71 18.79 -14.10
C ASP A 192 10.91 19.75 -14.10
N GLY A 193 11.75 19.72 -15.12
CA GLY A 193 13.01 20.45 -15.06
C GLY A 193 13.97 19.82 -14.03
N ALA A 194 15.26 20.03 -14.14
CA ALA A 194 16.21 19.46 -13.19
C ALA A 194 15.98 20.08 -11.81
N ALA A 195 15.71 19.25 -10.79
CA ALA A 195 15.86 19.65 -9.41
C ALA A 195 17.26 20.25 -9.21
N PHE A 196 17.34 21.36 -8.51
CA PHE A 196 18.61 22.04 -8.30
C PHE A 196 19.33 21.56 -7.05
N ARG A 197 18.60 20.85 -6.17
CA ARG A 197 19.08 20.36 -4.89
C ARG A 197 18.18 19.23 -4.37
N GLY A 198 18.65 18.50 -3.38
CA GLY A 198 17.84 17.57 -2.62
C GLY A 198 16.80 18.30 -1.76
N ALA A 199 15.71 17.61 -1.50
CA ALA A 199 14.67 18.07 -0.59
C ALA A 199 15.15 18.00 0.87
N ASN A 200 14.59 18.86 1.73
CA ASN A 200 14.86 18.82 3.16
C ASN A 200 13.54 18.92 3.92
N VAL A 201 13.05 17.77 4.37
CA VAL A 201 11.75 17.61 5.01
C VAL A 201 11.90 17.29 6.49
N ASN A 202 11.04 17.89 7.30
CA ASN A 202 10.93 17.59 8.71
C ASN A 202 9.44 17.48 9.09
N LEU A 203 8.94 16.25 9.21
CA LEU A 203 7.55 15.95 9.52
C LEU A 203 7.17 16.38 10.95
N ALA A 204 8.10 16.27 11.91
CA ALA A 204 7.84 16.73 13.28
C ALA A 204 7.52 18.23 13.37
N THR A 205 8.01 19.04 12.43
CA THR A 205 7.71 20.47 12.35
C THR A 205 6.73 20.83 11.24
N GLY A 206 6.33 19.84 10.43
CA GLY A 206 5.47 20.03 9.27
C GLY A 206 6.07 20.96 8.22
N ARG A 207 7.39 20.87 7.94
CA ARG A 207 8.06 21.75 6.98
C ARG A 207 8.93 20.98 6.00
N ALA A 208 8.80 21.37 4.74
CA ALA A 208 9.68 20.94 3.69
C ALA A 208 10.36 22.13 3.02
N LEU A 209 11.62 21.97 2.65
CA LEU A 209 12.31 22.80 1.68
C LEU A 209 12.42 21.94 0.42
N ASP A 210 11.67 22.29 -0.60
CA ASP A 210 11.54 21.53 -1.83
C ASP A 210 12.83 21.52 -2.68
N SER A 211 12.82 20.74 -3.74
CA SER A 211 13.94 20.64 -4.66
C SER A 211 14.16 21.88 -5.53
N TRP A 212 13.20 22.78 -5.61
CA TRP A 212 13.26 24.01 -6.40
C TRP A 212 13.52 25.28 -5.56
N GLY A 213 13.30 25.23 -4.28
CA GLY A 213 13.66 26.29 -3.35
C GLY A 213 12.52 26.90 -2.59
N GLY A 214 11.33 26.39 -2.75
CA GLY A 214 10.16 26.72 -1.97
C GLY A 214 10.22 26.17 -0.55
N THR A 215 9.29 26.61 0.28
CA THR A 215 9.14 26.13 1.65
C THR A 215 7.70 25.75 1.88
N ASP A 216 7.43 24.46 2.01
CA ASP A 216 6.10 23.94 2.16
C ASP A 216 5.74 23.71 3.62
N THR A 217 4.45 23.72 3.87
CA THR A 217 3.88 23.33 5.16
C THR A 217 3.10 22.04 4.97
N LEU A 218 3.46 21.02 5.75
CA LEU A 218 2.92 19.67 5.65
C LEU A 218 2.12 19.31 6.89
N SER A 219 1.08 18.53 6.72
CA SER A 219 0.31 17.93 7.79
C SER A 219 -0.28 16.61 7.32
N SER A 220 -0.29 15.60 8.20
CA SER A 220 -0.78 14.24 7.87
C SER A 220 -0.10 13.72 6.61
N ILE A 221 1.18 13.50 6.69
CA ILE A 221 2.01 12.85 5.67
C ILE A 221 2.82 11.80 6.39
N GLU A 222 2.66 10.56 5.99
CA GLU A 222 3.31 9.40 6.61
C GLU A 222 4.44 8.85 5.74
N ARG A 223 4.47 9.21 4.45
CA ARG A 223 5.48 8.69 3.52
C ARG A 223 6.17 9.81 2.75
N LEU A 224 7.50 9.65 2.60
CA LEU A 224 8.31 10.57 1.80
C LEU A 224 9.05 9.80 0.71
N GLU A 225 8.89 10.25 -0.53
CA GLU A 225 9.76 9.85 -1.64
C GLU A 225 10.71 10.99 -2.01
N GLY A 226 12.00 10.70 -2.05
CA GLY A 226 13.06 11.65 -2.37
C GLY A 226 13.16 12.01 -3.84
N SER A 227 14.17 12.79 -4.13
CA SER A 227 14.55 13.19 -5.47
C SER A 227 15.69 12.31 -6.01
N ARG A 228 16.32 12.72 -7.09
CA ARG A 228 17.58 12.11 -7.55
C ARG A 228 18.83 12.80 -6.97
N MET A 229 18.66 13.74 -6.07
CA MET A 229 19.72 14.51 -5.42
C MET A 229 19.84 14.04 -3.97
N SER A 230 20.85 14.51 -3.25
CA SER A 230 20.99 14.17 -1.83
C SER A 230 19.96 14.85 -0.97
N ASP A 231 19.03 14.07 -0.44
CA ASP A 231 17.90 14.52 0.34
C ASP A 231 18.18 14.41 1.86
N ARG A 232 17.37 15.13 2.63
CA ARG A 232 17.40 15.07 4.07
C ARG A 232 16.00 14.96 4.62
N PHE A 233 15.66 13.82 5.23
CA PHE A 233 14.37 13.58 5.85
C PHE A 233 14.50 13.42 7.36
N THR A 234 13.54 13.95 8.07
CA THR A 234 13.36 13.77 9.50
C THR A 234 11.89 13.52 9.77
N GLY A 235 11.57 12.38 10.31
CA GLY A 235 10.23 11.95 10.72
C GLY A 235 9.76 12.63 12.01
N ALA A 236 8.66 12.19 12.52
CA ALA A 236 8.00 12.65 13.74
C ALA A 236 8.12 11.61 14.87
N ASP A 237 7.05 11.41 15.63
CA ASP A 237 6.94 10.38 16.69
C ASP A 237 5.98 9.23 16.25
N ALA A 238 5.50 9.24 15.00
CA ALA A 238 4.65 8.20 14.42
C ALA A 238 5.49 7.16 13.65
N GLU A 239 4.84 6.22 13.02
CA GLU A 239 5.46 5.29 12.09
C GLU A 239 5.46 5.93 10.70
N GLU A 240 6.63 6.10 10.11
CA GLU A 240 6.79 6.74 8.80
C GLU A 240 7.58 5.85 7.84
N GLU A 241 7.33 6.04 6.54
CA GLU A 241 8.04 5.36 5.48
C GLU A 241 8.87 6.34 4.62
N PHE A 242 10.09 5.95 4.31
CA PHE A 242 11.02 6.78 3.56
C PHE A 242 11.61 6.03 2.38
N ALA A 243 11.57 6.64 1.19
CA ALA A 243 12.33 6.22 0.03
C ALA A 243 13.27 7.37 -0.38
N GLY A 244 14.57 7.24 -0.14
CA GLY A 244 15.55 8.28 -0.50
C GLY A 244 15.72 8.42 -2.00
N LEU A 245 15.46 7.34 -2.74
CA LEU A 245 15.73 7.18 -4.16
C LEU A 245 17.23 7.38 -4.45
N ARG A 246 17.56 8.11 -5.53
CA ARG A 246 18.94 8.28 -5.94
C ARG A 246 19.59 9.44 -5.23
N GLY A 247 20.62 9.23 -4.47
CA GLY A 247 21.33 10.30 -3.77
C GLY A 247 22.37 9.77 -2.80
N ASN A 248 22.91 10.64 -1.98
CA ASN A 248 23.52 10.24 -0.72
C ASN A 248 22.67 10.89 0.37
N ASP A 249 21.66 10.17 0.80
CA ASP A 249 20.58 10.71 1.56
C ASP A 249 20.85 10.64 3.06
N THR A 250 20.19 11.49 3.81
CA THR A 250 20.25 11.44 5.27
C THR A 250 18.84 11.34 5.78
N ILE A 251 18.47 10.18 6.28
CA ILE A 251 17.14 9.86 6.75
C ILE A 251 17.20 9.57 8.24
N ASN A 252 16.35 10.23 9.00
CA ASN A 252 16.16 10.04 10.42
C ASN A 252 14.68 9.79 10.66
N GLY A 253 14.30 8.56 10.99
CA GLY A 253 12.92 8.18 11.25
C GLY A 253 12.30 9.03 12.34
N GLY A 254 12.92 9.15 13.47
CA GLY A 254 12.39 9.94 14.57
C GLY A 254 12.08 9.07 15.77
N GLY A 255 10.84 8.97 16.09
CA GLY A 255 10.31 7.99 17.04
C GLY A 255 9.15 7.27 16.38
N GLY A 256 8.91 6.04 16.77
CA GLY A 256 8.00 5.14 16.06
C GLY A 256 8.75 3.92 15.56
N ALA A 257 8.13 3.12 14.72
CA ALA A 257 8.75 2.00 14.01
C ALA A 257 8.87 2.33 12.52
N ASP A 258 9.95 3.01 12.16
CA ASP A 258 10.13 3.65 10.87
C ASP A 258 10.71 2.71 9.82
N THR A 259 10.26 2.86 8.59
CA THR A 259 10.65 2.00 7.47
C THR A 259 11.45 2.74 6.40
N ILE A 260 12.62 2.19 6.05
CA ILE A 260 13.34 2.59 4.84
C ILE A 260 12.98 1.67 3.68
N ARG A 261 12.69 2.24 2.50
CA ARG A 261 12.21 1.54 1.32
C ARG A 261 13.14 1.69 0.13
N TYR A 262 13.59 0.57 -0.43
CA TYR A 262 14.40 0.49 -1.65
C TYR A 262 13.66 -0.24 -2.79
N ASP A 263 12.48 -0.80 -2.54
CA ASP A 263 11.60 -1.39 -3.56
C ASP A 263 11.20 -0.35 -4.63
N ARG A 264 11.14 0.91 -4.26
CA ARG A 264 10.83 2.03 -5.16
C ARG A 264 11.95 2.37 -6.14
N ASP A 265 13.18 2.00 -5.86
CA ASP A 265 14.36 2.35 -6.67
C ASP A 265 14.23 1.89 -8.12
N ALA A 266 13.71 0.69 -8.33
CA ALA A 266 13.53 0.11 -9.66
C ALA A 266 12.61 0.95 -10.56
N ARG A 267 11.54 1.52 -10.01
CA ARG A 267 10.60 2.40 -10.73
C ARG A 267 11.29 3.64 -11.31
N TRP A 268 12.33 4.12 -10.63
CA TRP A 268 13.07 5.34 -11.00
C TRP A 268 14.43 5.06 -11.64
N GLY A 269 14.75 3.80 -11.94
CA GLY A 269 15.94 3.38 -12.68
C GLY A 269 17.10 2.90 -11.83
N GLY A 270 16.91 2.70 -10.52
CA GLY A 270 17.84 1.97 -9.65
C GLY A 270 17.72 0.47 -9.94
N THR A 271 18.78 -0.14 -10.42
CA THR A 271 18.77 -1.55 -10.86
C THR A 271 19.73 -2.44 -10.09
N GLY A 272 20.44 -1.88 -9.13
CA GLY A 272 21.39 -2.57 -8.26
C GLY A 272 20.71 -3.22 -7.07
N ALA A 273 21.37 -4.21 -6.50
CA ALA A 273 21.09 -4.72 -5.17
C ALA A 273 21.41 -3.68 -4.10
N VAL A 274 20.72 -3.73 -2.98
CA VAL A 274 20.99 -2.81 -1.87
C VAL A 274 21.79 -3.48 -0.76
N ASN A 275 22.49 -2.67 -0.01
CA ASN A 275 23.22 -3.15 1.17
C ASN A 275 22.92 -2.24 2.34
N VAL A 276 22.07 -2.70 3.25
CA VAL A 276 21.58 -1.93 4.39
C VAL A 276 22.20 -2.45 5.68
N ASN A 277 22.67 -1.56 6.53
CA ASN A 277 23.15 -1.91 7.87
C ASN A 277 22.64 -0.87 8.89
N LEU A 278 21.57 -1.20 9.58
CA LEU A 278 20.98 -0.33 10.60
C LEU A 278 21.86 -0.17 11.83
N THR A 279 22.71 -1.16 12.17
CA THR A 279 23.67 -1.04 13.28
C THR A 279 24.71 0.07 13.03
N THR A 280 25.18 0.23 11.79
CA THR A 280 26.11 1.30 11.41
C THR A 280 25.39 2.56 10.94
N GLY A 281 24.09 2.47 10.67
CA GLY A 281 23.27 3.55 10.14
C GLY A 281 23.68 3.93 8.71
N THR A 282 23.95 2.94 7.85
CA THR A 282 24.36 3.18 6.45
C THR A 282 23.69 2.22 5.50
N ALA A 283 23.38 2.71 4.30
CA ALA A 283 22.91 1.86 3.21
C ALA A 283 23.60 2.22 1.89
N THR A 284 23.59 1.27 0.96
CA THR A 284 23.90 1.50 -0.45
C THR A 284 22.63 1.28 -1.25
N ASP A 285 22.19 2.30 -1.99
CA ASP A 285 20.96 2.31 -2.79
C ASP A 285 21.10 1.54 -4.11
N GLY A 286 20.00 1.40 -4.86
CA GLY A 286 19.96 0.73 -6.15
C GLY A 286 20.78 1.40 -7.27
N TRP A 287 21.37 2.57 -7.05
CA TRP A 287 22.31 3.24 -7.96
C TRP A 287 23.75 3.19 -7.47
N GLY A 288 23.99 2.68 -6.26
CA GLY A 288 25.31 2.57 -5.64
C GLY A 288 25.75 3.81 -4.86
N ASN A 289 24.82 4.73 -4.53
CA ASN A 289 25.13 5.83 -3.62
C ASN A 289 25.03 5.36 -2.17
N THR A 290 25.48 6.21 -1.23
CA THR A 290 25.52 5.83 0.18
C THR A 290 24.64 6.72 1.02
N ASP A 291 23.65 6.12 1.67
CA ASP A 291 22.73 6.80 2.56
C ASP A 291 23.15 6.68 4.02
N ARG A 292 22.73 7.63 4.79
CA ARG A 292 22.85 7.64 6.23
C ARG A 292 21.47 7.49 6.87
N LEU A 293 21.32 6.43 7.64
CA LEU A 293 20.08 6.04 8.32
C LEU A 293 20.23 6.24 9.83
N LEU A 294 19.23 6.81 10.46
CA LEU A 294 19.15 7.05 11.91
C LEU A 294 17.74 6.72 12.37
N ASN A 295 17.61 6.04 13.50
CA ASN A 295 16.30 5.68 14.07
C ASN A 295 15.39 5.09 12.98
N ILE A 296 15.84 4.03 12.38
CA ILE A 296 15.09 3.21 11.40
C ILE A 296 15.05 1.80 11.96
N GLU A 297 13.88 1.23 12.00
CA GLU A 297 13.63 -0.12 12.50
C GLU A 297 13.40 -1.12 11.38
N ASN A 298 12.71 -0.73 10.31
CA ASN A 298 12.27 -1.65 9.28
C ASN A 298 12.96 -1.39 7.93
N VAL A 299 13.14 -2.46 7.14
CA VAL A 299 13.80 -2.36 5.84
C VAL A 299 13.01 -3.13 4.80
N TRP A 300 12.60 -2.44 3.75
CA TRP A 300 12.15 -3.05 2.51
C TRP A 300 13.27 -2.98 1.49
N GLY A 301 13.77 -4.15 1.10
CA GLY A 301 14.84 -4.30 0.13
C GLY A 301 14.45 -3.96 -1.29
N SER A 302 15.12 -4.53 -2.25
CA SER A 302 14.84 -4.37 -3.68
C SER A 302 14.50 -5.72 -4.31
N ALA A 303 14.07 -5.75 -5.56
CA ALA A 303 13.92 -7.01 -6.30
C ALA A 303 15.29 -7.52 -6.81
N ARG A 304 16.33 -7.51 -5.96
CA ARG A 304 17.69 -7.97 -6.25
C ARG A 304 18.28 -8.62 -5.00
N SER A 305 19.39 -9.33 -5.19
CA SER A 305 20.06 -10.04 -4.09
C SER A 305 20.68 -9.07 -3.09
N ASP A 306 19.97 -8.78 -2.04
CA ASP A 306 20.28 -7.76 -1.05
C ASP A 306 21.08 -8.30 0.15
N THR A 307 21.70 -7.39 0.87
CA THR A 307 22.31 -7.69 2.17
C THR A 307 21.75 -6.74 3.20
N ILE A 308 21.02 -7.26 4.17
CA ILE A 308 20.33 -6.46 5.17
C ILE A 308 20.79 -6.88 6.56
N VAL A 309 21.22 -5.92 7.36
CA VAL A 309 21.61 -6.11 8.75
C VAL A 309 20.80 -5.14 9.62
N GLY A 310 20.02 -5.68 10.52
CA GLY A 310 19.26 -4.95 11.51
C GLY A 310 20.10 -4.33 12.63
N ASN A 311 19.45 -3.95 13.70
CA ASN A 311 20.09 -3.31 14.85
C ASN A 311 19.83 -4.06 16.17
N SER A 312 19.55 -3.37 17.27
CA SER A 312 19.22 -3.98 18.56
C SER A 312 17.75 -3.81 18.95
N GLN A 313 16.95 -3.31 18.07
CA GLN A 313 15.50 -3.17 18.17
C GLN A 313 14.83 -4.36 17.49
N ASP A 314 13.56 -4.55 17.71
CA ASP A 314 12.76 -5.47 16.93
C ASP A 314 12.60 -4.88 15.51
N ASN A 315 13.04 -5.61 14.50
CA ASN A 315 13.04 -5.13 13.11
C ASN A 315 12.09 -5.98 12.24
N ILE A 316 11.51 -5.36 11.22
CA ILE A 316 10.77 -6.06 10.16
C ILE A 316 11.51 -5.89 8.83
N PHE A 317 11.70 -7.01 8.13
CA PHE A 317 12.40 -7.04 6.86
C PHE A 317 11.53 -7.63 5.76
N ARG A 318 11.52 -6.99 4.60
CA ARG A 318 11.07 -7.57 3.32
C ARG A 318 12.24 -7.62 2.35
N GLY A 319 12.60 -8.82 1.90
CA GLY A 319 13.66 -9.02 0.90
C GLY A 319 13.17 -8.76 -0.52
N PHE A 320 11.92 -9.14 -0.83
CA PHE A 320 11.33 -9.24 -2.16
C PHE A 320 12.01 -10.30 -3.04
N ASP A 321 12.00 -10.13 -4.37
CA ASP A 321 12.65 -11.07 -5.31
C ASP A 321 14.17 -10.93 -5.24
N GLY A 322 14.87 -12.03 -5.07
CA GLY A 322 16.33 -12.00 -4.98
C GLY A 322 16.91 -13.22 -4.28
N VAL A 323 18.20 -13.19 -4.00
CA VAL A 323 18.86 -14.15 -3.10
C VAL A 323 19.43 -13.34 -1.96
N ASP A 324 18.65 -13.18 -0.92
CA ASP A 324 18.93 -12.22 0.11
C ASP A 324 19.68 -12.81 1.30
N ALA A 325 20.44 -11.96 1.96
CA ALA A 325 21.11 -12.25 3.20
C ALA A 325 20.63 -11.28 4.28
N ILE A 326 19.74 -11.76 5.15
CA ILE A 326 19.12 -10.94 6.20
C ILE A 326 19.64 -11.40 7.56
N ASN A 327 20.13 -10.46 8.35
CA ASN A 327 20.55 -10.67 9.73
C ASN A 327 19.80 -9.68 10.64
N GLY A 328 18.85 -10.17 11.43
CA GLY A 328 18.06 -9.35 12.34
C GLY A 328 18.90 -8.61 13.37
N GLY A 329 19.87 -9.29 13.97
CA GLY A 329 20.74 -8.69 14.97
C GLY A 329 20.41 -9.13 16.38
N SER A 330 19.88 -8.23 17.16
CA SER A 330 19.34 -8.50 18.51
C SER A 330 17.99 -7.85 18.60
N GLY A 331 17.04 -8.51 19.15
CA GLY A 331 15.64 -8.12 19.22
C GLY A 331 14.78 -9.34 18.94
N ARG A 332 13.54 -9.12 18.65
CA ARG A 332 12.65 -10.12 18.05
C ARG A 332 12.35 -9.68 16.62
N ASP A 333 13.09 -10.26 15.71
CA ASP A 333 13.15 -9.81 14.34
C ASP A 333 12.22 -10.63 13.44
N THR A 334 11.54 -9.97 12.53
CA THR A 334 10.55 -10.54 11.63
C THR A 334 11.01 -10.48 10.18
N VAL A 335 10.86 -11.58 9.44
CA VAL A 335 10.88 -11.53 7.98
C VAL A 335 9.44 -11.68 7.48
N ASP A 336 9.04 -10.72 6.68
CA ASP A 336 7.72 -10.65 6.06
C ASP A 336 7.86 -10.99 4.56
N PHE A 337 7.18 -12.07 4.14
CA PHE A 337 7.17 -12.57 2.77
C PHE A 337 5.95 -12.10 1.97
N TRP A 338 5.13 -11.24 2.56
CA TRP A 338 3.94 -10.75 1.87
C TRP A 338 4.30 -9.85 0.67
N ASP A 339 3.81 -10.21 -0.49
CA ASP A 339 3.88 -9.42 -1.73
C ASP A 339 2.78 -9.91 -2.68
N ASP A 340 2.15 -9.01 -3.43
CA ASP A 340 1.10 -9.34 -4.41
C ASP A 340 1.65 -10.09 -5.64
N GLU A 341 2.94 -9.98 -5.91
CA GLU A 341 3.60 -10.55 -7.09
C GLU A 341 4.14 -11.97 -6.86
N VAL A 342 4.06 -12.50 -5.62
CA VAL A 342 4.50 -13.89 -5.34
C VAL A 342 3.64 -14.91 -6.10
N PHE A 343 4.27 -15.96 -6.58
CA PHE A 343 3.60 -17.04 -7.32
C PHE A 343 3.71 -18.40 -6.66
N ASN A 344 4.35 -18.50 -5.52
CA ASN A 344 4.43 -19.66 -4.64
C ASN A 344 4.30 -19.23 -3.19
N GLY A 345 3.87 -20.13 -2.32
CA GLY A 345 4.02 -19.94 -0.88
C GLY A 345 5.48 -19.97 -0.45
N ALA A 346 5.80 -19.28 0.62
CA ALA A 346 7.13 -19.27 1.20
C ALA A 346 7.43 -20.60 1.94
N ASN A 347 8.66 -21.04 1.88
CA ASN A 347 9.12 -22.23 2.57
C ASN A 347 10.37 -21.91 3.38
N VAL A 348 10.23 -21.88 4.70
CA VAL A 348 11.28 -21.43 5.62
C VAL A 348 11.51 -22.45 6.73
N ASN A 349 12.78 -22.68 7.05
CA ASN A 349 13.18 -23.47 8.20
C ASN A 349 14.30 -22.79 8.98
N LEU A 350 13.95 -22.11 10.06
CA LEU A 350 14.89 -21.37 10.92
C LEU A 350 15.86 -22.27 11.68
N SER A 351 15.63 -23.59 11.74
CA SER A 351 16.54 -24.54 12.39
C SER A 351 17.75 -24.90 11.53
N PHE A 352 17.76 -24.56 10.25
CA PHE A 352 18.89 -24.81 9.36
C PHE A 352 20.04 -23.85 9.66
N ALA A 353 21.26 -24.31 9.44
CA ALA A 353 22.45 -23.49 9.67
C ALA A 353 22.70 -22.46 8.53
N THR A 354 22.20 -22.73 7.34
CA THR A 354 22.34 -21.90 6.13
C THR A 354 21.15 -22.15 5.21
N GLU A 355 20.85 -21.23 4.34
CA GLU A 355 19.72 -21.31 3.41
C GLU A 355 18.41 -21.66 4.16
N GLN A 356 18.09 -20.85 5.17
CA GLN A 356 16.88 -21.04 5.98
C GLN A 356 15.62 -20.92 5.13
N VAL A 357 15.62 -19.99 4.15
CA VAL A 357 14.58 -19.90 3.13
C VAL A 357 14.89 -20.88 2.00
N GLN A 358 13.98 -21.78 1.73
CA GLN A 358 14.04 -22.71 0.60
C GLN A 358 13.29 -22.17 -0.62
N ASN A 359 12.35 -21.28 -0.38
CA ASN A 359 11.55 -20.53 -1.34
C ASN A 359 10.99 -19.29 -0.64
N ASP A 360 11.22 -18.12 -1.20
CA ASP A 360 10.78 -16.81 -0.72
C ASP A 360 9.41 -16.37 -1.27
N GLY A 361 8.75 -17.21 -2.03
CA GLY A 361 7.55 -16.86 -2.80
C GLY A 361 7.87 -16.63 -4.28
N PHE A 362 9.04 -16.14 -4.61
CA PHE A 362 9.55 -15.94 -5.98
C PHE A 362 10.40 -17.12 -6.47
N GLY A 363 10.76 -18.06 -5.60
CA GLY A 363 11.51 -19.27 -5.95
C GLY A 363 12.98 -19.22 -5.56
N ASN A 364 13.43 -18.20 -4.86
CA ASN A 364 14.82 -18.04 -4.44
C ASN A 364 15.07 -18.71 -3.09
N ARG A 365 16.36 -18.90 -2.78
CA ARG A 365 16.83 -19.39 -1.50
C ARG A 365 17.62 -18.30 -0.80
N GLU A 366 17.35 -18.11 0.48
CA GLU A 366 17.92 -17.01 1.23
C GLU A 366 18.58 -17.46 2.53
N THR A 367 19.38 -16.59 3.09
CA THR A 367 20.04 -16.80 4.38
C THR A 367 19.49 -15.85 5.42
N LEU A 368 18.88 -16.43 6.46
CA LEU A 368 18.38 -15.70 7.62
C LEU A 368 19.27 -15.99 8.83
N VAL A 369 19.62 -14.96 9.57
CA VAL A 369 20.40 -15.05 10.81
C VAL A 369 19.69 -14.23 11.88
N SER A 370 19.54 -14.79 13.08
CA SER A 370 18.87 -14.09 14.20
C SER A 370 17.49 -13.55 13.78
N ILE A 371 16.66 -14.44 13.30
CA ILE A 371 15.26 -14.17 12.97
C ILE A 371 14.40 -15.09 13.85
N GLU A 372 13.43 -14.49 14.51
CA GLU A 372 12.51 -15.19 15.41
C GLU A 372 11.12 -15.35 14.80
N ASN A 373 10.67 -14.39 13.98
CA ASN A 373 9.30 -14.32 13.51
C ASN A 373 9.23 -14.39 11.98
N LEU A 374 8.15 -15.03 11.48
CA LEU A 374 7.90 -15.15 10.04
C LEU A 374 6.44 -14.78 9.76
N TRP A 375 6.25 -13.89 8.80
CA TRP A 375 4.93 -13.58 8.23
C TRP A 375 4.87 -14.11 6.80
N GLY A 376 3.78 -14.82 6.50
CA GLY A 376 3.60 -15.56 5.25
C GLY A 376 3.09 -14.72 4.10
N THR A 377 2.85 -15.45 3.03
CA THR A 377 2.28 -14.93 1.79
C THR A 377 0.76 -15.16 1.78
N HIS A 378 0.05 -14.66 0.77
CA HIS A 378 -1.34 -15.02 0.53
C HIS A 378 -1.53 -16.45 -0.06
N LEU A 379 -0.46 -17.24 -0.18
CA LEU A 379 -0.42 -18.60 -0.73
C LEU A 379 0.02 -19.61 0.34
N ALA A 380 -0.16 -20.89 0.06
CA ALA A 380 0.14 -21.96 1.01
C ALA A 380 1.64 -22.03 1.41
N ASP A 381 1.93 -21.69 2.64
CA ASP A 381 3.26 -21.56 3.21
C ASP A 381 3.71 -22.78 4.03
N SER A 382 5.00 -22.91 4.24
CA SER A 382 5.57 -23.95 5.09
C SER A 382 6.66 -23.38 5.98
N PHE A 383 6.35 -23.13 7.26
CA PHE A 383 7.28 -22.56 8.22
C PHE A 383 7.67 -23.58 9.30
N THR A 384 8.95 -23.59 9.60
CA THR A 384 9.51 -24.30 10.75
C THR A 384 10.38 -23.35 11.54
N GLY A 385 10.01 -23.11 12.78
CA GLY A 385 10.79 -22.34 13.74
C GLY A 385 12.08 -23.05 14.17
N ASN A 386 12.63 -22.61 15.27
CA ASN A 386 13.90 -23.13 15.77
C ASN A 386 13.80 -23.62 17.23
N GLY A 387 14.78 -23.41 18.07
CA GLY A 387 14.80 -23.79 19.50
C GLY A 387 14.45 -22.66 20.45
N PHE A 388 14.04 -21.52 19.96
CA PHE A 388 13.66 -20.32 20.71
C PHE A 388 12.18 -20.02 20.47
N ALA A 389 11.62 -19.07 21.22
CA ALA A 389 10.25 -18.62 21.01
C ALA A 389 10.11 -17.92 19.64
N ASN A 390 9.25 -18.48 18.79
CA ASN A 390 8.94 -17.96 17.47
C ASN A 390 7.50 -17.47 17.38
N ASP A 391 7.24 -16.49 16.50
CA ASP A 391 5.92 -16.04 16.11
C ASP A 391 5.75 -16.32 14.60
N LEU A 392 4.83 -17.23 14.27
CA LEU A 392 4.63 -17.73 12.91
C LEU A 392 3.21 -17.39 12.47
N TYR A 393 3.08 -16.58 11.44
CA TYR A 393 1.81 -16.17 10.84
C TYR A 393 1.74 -16.63 9.38
N GLY A 394 0.70 -17.43 9.03
CA GLY A 394 0.54 -18.00 7.69
C GLY A 394 -0.12 -17.07 6.68
N ASP A 395 -1.00 -16.16 7.14
CA ASP A 395 -1.84 -15.24 6.36
C ASP A 395 -3.00 -15.95 5.67
N ALA A 396 -2.88 -16.41 4.47
CA ALA A 396 -3.99 -16.98 3.72
C ALA A 396 -3.63 -18.34 3.06
N ALA A 397 -4.66 -19.08 2.60
CA ALA A 397 -4.56 -20.42 2.05
C ALA A 397 -4.35 -21.52 3.12
N ASN A 398 -3.78 -22.67 2.78
CA ASN A 398 -3.64 -23.79 3.72
C ASN A 398 -2.16 -23.97 4.09
N ASP A 399 -1.79 -23.52 5.27
CA ASP A 399 -0.42 -23.43 5.71
C ASP A 399 0.04 -24.61 6.57
N THR A 400 1.34 -24.78 6.66
CA THR A 400 1.97 -25.75 7.55
C THR A 400 2.98 -25.04 8.43
N LEU A 401 2.62 -24.83 9.70
CA LEU A 401 3.44 -24.12 10.67
C LEU A 401 3.91 -25.07 11.77
N SER A 402 5.18 -25.01 12.10
CA SER A 402 5.79 -25.77 13.20
C SER A 402 6.69 -24.87 14.04
N GLY A 403 6.34 -24.61 15.30
CA GLY A 403 7.12 -23.76 16.21
C GLY A 403 8.49 -24.33 16.55
N GLY A 404 8.54 -25.64 16.83
CA GLY A 404 9.80 -26.35 17.11
C GLY A 404 10.07 -26.50 18.59
N GLY A 405 10.84 -25.63 19.15
CA GLY A 405 11.08 -25.60 20.59
C GLY A 405 11.15 -24.17 21.09
N GLY A 406 10.67 -23.94 22.28
CA GLY A 406 10.44 -22.59 22.80
C GLY A 406 8.99 -22.45 23.19
N ASN A 407 8.56 -21.25 23.49
CA ASN A 407 7.14 -20.97 23.68
C ASN A 407 6.71 -20.18 22.43
N ASP A 408 6.05 -20.87 21.54
CA ASP A 408 5.79 -20.39 20.19
C ASP A 408 4.36 -19.86 20.06
N THR A 409 4.16 -18.85 19.22
CA THR A 409 2.85 -18.36 18.81
C THR A 409 2.63 -18.76 17.35
N LEU A 410 1.54 -19.48 17.07
CA LEU A 410 1.19 -19.94 15.73
C LEU A 410 -0.20 -19.41 15.37
N ASN A 411 -0.27 -18.67 14.30
CA ASN A 411 -1.49 -18.18 13.68
C ASN A 411 -1.52 -18.66 12.22
N GLY A 412 -2.45 -19.55 11.89
CA GLY A 412 -2.59 -20.03 10.50
C GLY A 412 -3.19 -18.98 9.57
N GLY A 413 -4.01 -18.09 10.13
CA GLY A 413 -4.76 -17.10 9.34
C GLY A 413 -6.00 -17.73 8.69
N SER A 414 -6.27 -17.38 7.43
CA SER A 414 -7.42 -17.92 6.71
C SER A 414 -7.08 -19.19 5.93
N GLY A 415 -7.82 -20.26 6.21
CA GLY A 415 -7.57 -21.51 5.51
C GLY A 415 -7.97 -22.75 6.31
N VAL A 416 -7.31 -23.84 6.01
CA VAL A 416 -7.34 -25.06 6.83
C VAL A 416 -5.89 -25.47 7.06
N ASP A 417 -5.36 -25.04 8.17
CA ASP A 417 -3.94 -25.07 8.42
C ASP A 417 -3.51 -26.30 9.22
N THR A 418 -2.25 -26.64 9.14
CA THR A 418 -1.64 -27.68 9.96
C THR A 418 -0.62 -27.05 10.89
N LEU A 419 -0.97 -27.00 12.16
CA LEU A 419 -0.19 -26.35 13.20
C LEU A 419 0.43 -27.38 14.14
N THR A 420 1.69 -27.21 14.48
CA THR A 420 2.46 -28.03 15.40
C THR A 420 3.25 -27.12 16.34
N GLY A 421 2.88 -27.06 17.61
CA GLY A 421 3.58 -26.23 18.61
C GLY A 421 5.00 -26.74 18.87
N GLY A 422 5.13 -28.01 19.19
CA GLY A 422 6.40 -28.64 19.49
C GLY A 422 6.68 -28.76 20.98
N THR A 423 7.84 -28.28 21.44
CA THR A 423 8.20 -28.31 22.86
C THR A 423 8.18 -26.94 23.47
N GLY A 424 7.37 -26.73 24.47
CA GLY A 424 7.22 -25.45 25.16
C GLY A 424 5.82 -25.27 25.71
N SER A 425 5.41 -24.06 25.94
CA SER A 425 4.03 -23.69 26.17
C SER A 425 3.62 -22.81 25.00
N ASP A 426 2.89 -23.43 24.08
CA ASP A 426 2.64 -22.86 22.77
C ASP A 426 1.23 -22.24 22.72
N VAL A 427 1.07 -21.19 21.92
CA VAL A 427 -0.18 -20.46 21.73
C VAL A 427 -0.64 -20.64 20.30
N PHE A 428 -1.84 -21.16 20.10
CA PHE A 428 -2.49 -21.25 18.81
C PHE A 428 -3.55 -20.17 18.71
N VAL A 429 -3.36 -19.24 17.78
CA VAL A 429 -4.16 -18.01 17.64
C VAL A 429 -5.24 -18.21 16.59
N PHE A 430 -6.44 -17.74 16.89
CA PHE A 430 -7.59 -17.69 16.00
C PHE A 430 -8.13 -16.26 15.97
N ASP A 431 -7.76 -15.54 14.95
CA ASP A 431 -8.28 -14.21 14.64
C ASP A 431 -8.65 -14.11 13.16
N SER A 432 -9.50 -13.16 12.83
CA SER A 432 -9.86 -12.83 11.45
C SER A 432 -9.33 -11.43 11.13
N TRP A 433 -8.02 -11.29 11.06
CA TRP A 433 -7.38 -10.01 10.76
C TRP A 433 -7.98 -9.32 9.53
N ASP A 434 -8.39 -10.08 8.53
CA ASP A 434 -8.97 -9.60 7.26
C ASP A 434 -10.48 -9.86 7.10
N GLY A 435 -11.17 -10.30 8.17
CA GLY A 435 -12.57 -10.75 8.11
C GLY A 435 -12.77 -12.12 7.44
N SER A 436 -11.69 -12.84 7.18
CA SER A 436 -11.71 -14.22 6.66
C SER A 436 -12.08 -15.23 7.75
N ASN A 437 -12.25 -16.49 7.37
CA ASN A 437 -12.65 -17.56 8.29
C ASN A 437 -11.42 -18.31 8.82
N PRO A 438 -10.99 -18.10 10.07
CA PRO A 438 -9.83 -18.78 10.67
C PRO A 438 -10.16 -20.20 11.17
N PHE A 439 -11.11 -20.89 10.58
CA PHE A 439 -11.66 -22.10 11.16
C PHE A 439 -11.41 -23.36 10.33
N GLY A 440 -11.11 -24.42 11.01
CA GLY A 440 -10.99 -25.75 10.44
C GLY A 440 -9.62 -26.38 10.62
N ASP A 441 -8.73 -25.71 11.29
CA ASP A 441 -7.33 -26.08 11.44
C ASP A 441 -7.08 -27.40 12.12
N ARG A 442 -5.93 -27.94 11.88
CA ARG A 442 -5.46 -29.16 12.47
C ARG A 442 -4.24 -28.91 13.36
N ILE A 443 -4.43 -28.92 14.67
CA ILE A 443 -3.35 -28.87 15.65
C ILE A 443 -2.91 -30.30 15.97
N THR A 444 -1.63 -30.59 15.77
CA THR A 444 -1.13 -31.95 15.74
C THR A 444 -0.64 -32.49 17.08
N ASP A 445 -0.30 -31.62 18.02
CA ASP A 445 0.38 -31.96 19.27
C ASP A 445 -0.04 -31.15 20.50
N PHE A 446 -1.23 -30.56 20.50
CA PHE A 446 -1.76 -29.74 21.59
C PHE A 446 -1.76 -30.50 22.93
N ARG A 447 -1.25 -29.84 23.97
CA ARG A 447 -1.16 -30.39 25.32
C ARG A 447 -1.97 -29.54 26.30
N SER A 448 -3.14 -30.02 26.68
CA SER A 448 -4.00 -29.33 27.66
C SER A 448 -3.26 -29.04 28.98
N GLY A 449 -3.38 -27.82 29.48
CA GLY A 449 -2.72 -27.33 30.68
C GLY A 449 -1.25 -26.94 30.50
N ILE A 450 -0.74 -26.97 29.26
CA ILE A 450 0.60 -26.50 28.87
C ILE A 450 0.47 -25.46 27.75
N ASP A 451 -0.25 -25.85 26.69
CA ASP A 451 -0.51 -25.01 25.53
C ASP A 451 -1.85 -24.28 25.64
N SER A 452 -2.05 -23.21 24.90
CA SER A 452 -3.31 -22.45 24.91
C SER A 452 -3.87 -22.20 23.51
N LEU A 453 -5.19 -21.98 23.45
CA LEU A 453 -5.95 -21.57 22.29
C LEU A 453 -6.38 -20.12 22.53
N ALA A 454 -5.87 -19.19 21.75
CA ALA A 454 -6.15 -17.76 21.89
C ALA A 454 -7.16 -17.29 20.83
N PHE A 455 -8.18 -16.56 21.24
CA PHE A 455 -9.28 -16.13 20.39
C PHE A 455 -9.47 -14.62 20.45
N ALA A 456 -9.47 -13.95 19.30
CA ALA A 456 -9.92 -12.57 19.17
C ALA A 456 -11.45 -12.53 19.34
N PHE A 457 -11.91 -12.16 20.53
CA PHE A 457 -13.33 -12.33 20.89
C PHE A 457 -14.30 -11.50 20.00
N GLU A 458 -13.83 -10.43 19.40
CA GLU A 458 -14.61 -9.58 18.50
C GLU A 458 -14.96 -10.30 17.19
N ASP A 459 -14.16 -11.27 16.77
CA ASP A 459 -14.35 -12.04 15.54
C ASP A 459 -15.37 -13.18 15.70
N PHE A 460 -15.68 -13.55 16.94
CA PHE A 460 -16.58 -14.64 17.23
C PHE A 460 -18.00 -14.14 17.51
N ALA A 461 -18.88 -14.23 16.53
CA ALA A 461 -20.26 -13.74 16.62
C ALA A 461 -20.98 -14.27 17.88
N GLY A 462 -21.43 -13.35 18.72
CA GLY A 462 -22.14 -13.66 19.97
C GLY A 462 -21.24 -13.89 21.18
N MET A 463 -19.91 -13.82 21.05
CA MET A 463 -19.00 -13.85 22.20
C MET A 463 -19.09 -12.55 22.99
N ASP A 464 -19.19 -12.67 24.32
CA ASP A 464 -19.31 -11.54 25.24
C ASP A 464 -18.07 -11.34 26.13
N GLY A 465 -16.92 -11.86 25.69
CA GLY A 465 -15.69 -11.85 26.46
C GLY A 465 -15.65 -12.89 27.59
N THR A 466 -16.58 -13.85 27.60
CA THR A 466 -16.62 -14.92 28.60
C THR A 466 -16.43 -16.27 27.94
N VAL A 467 -15.39 -17.01 28.33
CA VAL A 467 -15.21 -18.41 27.89
C VAL A 467 -16.25 -19.31 28.56
N ARG A 468 -17.19 -19.82 27.79
CA ARG A 468 -18.08 -20.92 28.18
C ARG A 468 -17.69 -22.16 27.41
N PHE A 469 -17.30 -23.18 28.14
CA PHE A 469 -16.73 -24.38 27.55
C PHE A 469 -17.27 -25.65 28.17
N ARG A 470 -17.33 -26.73 27.40
CA ARG A 470 -17.57 -28.09 27.87
C ARG A 470 -16.97 -29.16 26.96
N ASN A 471 -16.58 -30.29 27.56
CA ASN A 471 -16.35 -31.53 26.80
C ASN A 471 -17.71 -32.22 26.54
N GLY A 472 -17.99 -32.53 25.26
CA GLY A 472 -19.25 -33.13 24.86
C GLY A 472 -19.53 -33.01 23.36
N THR A 473 -20.68 -33.50 22.94
CA THR A 473 -21.06 -33.55 21.50
C THR A 473 -21.96 -32.40 21.09
N THR A 474 -22.35 -31.54 22.01
CA THR A 474 -23.23 -30.38 21.77
C THR A 474 -22.89 -29.26 22.73
N ALA A 475 -23.18 -28.01 22.34
CA ALA A 475 -23.15 -26.88 23.25
C ALA A 475 -24.04 -27.10 24.49
N GLY A 476 -23.70 -26.52 25.60
CA GLY A 476 -24.40 -26.70 26.88
C GLY A 476 -25.47 -25.72 27.19
N GLY A 477 -25.79 -24.82 26.27
CA GLY A 477 -26.34 -23.53 26.59
C GLY A 477 -27.84 -23.35 26.56
N THR A 478 -28.22 -22.17 26.94
CA THR A 478 -29.57 -21.65 27.02
C THR A 478 -29.64 -20.27 26.35
N GLY A 479 -29.09 -20.13 25.15
CA GLY A 479 -29.07 -18.87 24.38
C GLY A 479 -27.82 -18.00 24.60
N GLU A 480 -26.72 -18.60 24.99
CA GLU A 480 -25.38 -17.99 25.12
C GLU A 480 -24.40 -18.75 24.25
N SER A 481 -23.32 -18.09 23.80
CA SER A 481 -22.29 -18.70 22.99
C SER A 481 -21.41 -19.68 23.79
N TRP A 482 -21.01 -20.79 23.14
CA TRP A 482 -20.25 -21.87 23.79
C TRP A 482 -19.20 -22.47 22.87
N PHE A 483 -18.04 -22.77 23.45
CA PHE A 483 -17.13 -23.77 22.89
C PHE A 483 -17.54 -25.17 23.39
N PHE A 484 -17.48 -26.14 22.54
CA PHE A 484 -17.56 -27.55 22.95
C PHE A 484 -16.56 -28.40 22.20
N PHE A 485 -15.93 -29.29 22.95
CA PHE A 485 -14.92 -30.22 22.42
C PHE A 485 -15.50 -31.63 22.36
N ASN A 486 -15.57 -32.18 21.16
CA ASN A 486 -16.02 -33.54 20.93
C ASN A 486 -14.86 -34.54 21.07
N THR A 487 -14.72 -35.13 22.24
CA THR A 487 -13.64 -36.07 22.60
C THR A 487 -13.60 -37.37 21.79
N ALA A 488 -14.64 -37.67 21.02
CA ALA A 488 -14.66 -38.85 20.14
C ALA A 488 -14.11 -38.56 18.74
N THR A 489 -13.98 -37.30 18.37
CA THR A 489 -13.53 -36.85 17.05
C THR A 489 -12.41 -35.84 17.10
N ASP A 490 -11.94 -35.50 18.30
CA ASP A 490 -10.90 -34.52 18.59
C ASP A 490 -11.20 -33.13 18.02
N ARG A 491 -12.49 -32.76 17.93
CA ARG A 491 -12.93 -31.51 17.28
C ARG A 491 -13.48 -30.48 18.27
N LEU A 492 -12.95 -29.28 18.18
CA LEU A 492 -13.42 -28.11 18.87
C LEU A 492 -14.40 -27.35 17.98
N PHE A 493 -15.54 -26.99 18.54
CA PHE A 493 -16.59 -26.24 17.86
C PHE A 493 -16.96 -24.97 18.62
N TRP A 494 -17.36 -23.96 17.87
CA TRP A 494 -18.02 -22.77 18.36
C TRP A 494 -19.50 -22.78 18.01
N ASP A 495 -20.35 -22.52 18.99
CA ASP A 495 -21.80 -22.41 18.83
C ASP A 495 -22.23 -21.03 19.36
N ALA A 496 -22.59 -20.14 18.45
CA ALA A 496 -22.85 -18.72 18.74
C ALA A 496 -24.11 -18.48 19.59
N ASP A 497 -25.11 -19.38 19.54
CA ASP A 497 -26.36 -19.25 20.29
C ASP A 497 -26.58 -20.34 21.37
N GLY A 498 -25.74 -21.33 21.41
CA GLY A 498 -25.73 -22.40 22.42
C GLY A 498 -26.93 -23.33 22.44
N ILE A 499 -27.93 -23.14 21.58
CA ILE A 499 -29.21 -23.87 21.60
C ILE A 499 -29.54 -24.65 20.32
N GLY A 500 -28.56 -24.77 19.42
CA GLY A 500 -28.73 -25.55 18.20
C GLY A 500 -29.60 -24.88 17.14
N GLY A 501 -29.78 -23.58 17.22
CA GLY A 501 -30.47 -22.76 16.20
C GLY A 501 -29.54 -22.40 15.04
N ALA A 502 -28.32 -21.98 15.33
CA ALA A 502 -27.23 -21.87 14.37
C ALA A 502 -26.43 -23.18 14.34
N ALA A 503 -25.92 -23.55 13.16
CA ALA A 503 -25.01 -24.70 13.08
C ALA A 503 -23.69 -24.33 13.74
N ALA A 504 -23.22 -25.16 14.67
CA ALA A 504 -21.90 -24.99 15.29
C ALA A 504 -20.80 -25.02 14.22
N VAL A 505 -19.84 -24.12 14.33
CA VAL A 505 -18.71 -24.00 13.42
C VAL A 505 -17.55 -24.84 13.95
N LEU A 506 -16.89 -25.61 13.09
CA LEU A 506 -15.68 -26.34 13.43
C LEU A 506 -14.54 -25.32 13.55
N VAL A 507 -14.00 -25.14 14.74
CA VAL A 507 -12.85 -24.26 15.00
C VAL A 507 -11.54 -24.97 14.65
N ALA A 508 -11.31 -26.12 15.29
CA ALA A 508 -10.08 -26.88 15.06
C ALA A 508 -10.26 -28.38 15.33
N THR A 509 -9.34 -29.17 14.79
CA THR A 509 -9.14 -30.59 15.15
C THR A 509 -7.86 -30.71 15.97
N LEU A 510 -7.98 -31.07 17.25
CA LEU A 510 -6.87 -31.22 18.20
C LEU A 510 -6.49 -32.70 18.30
N VAL A 511 -5.50 -33.15 17.53
CA VAL A 511 -5.19 -34.57 17.34
C VAL A 511 -4.74 -35.24 18.63
N GLY A 512 -5.46 -36.25 19.06
CA GLY A 512 -5.11 -37.07 20.21
C GLY A 512 -5.33 -36.40 21.57
N VAL A 513 -6.14 -35.36 21.64
CA VAL A 513 -6.49 -34.68 22.88
C VAL A 513 -7.70 -35.35 23.52
N ASP A 514 -7.53 -35.87 24.73
CA ASP A 514 -8.59 -36.58 25.45
C ASP A 514 -9.65 -35.63 26.04
N SER A 515 -9.24 -34.42 26.47
CA SER A 515 -10.12 -33.42 27.04
C SER A 515 -9.44 -32.06 27.11
N LEU A 516 -10.23 -31.01 27.10
CA LEU A 516 -9.80 -29.61 27.36
C LEU A 516 -10.34 -29.14 28.71
N THR A 517 -9.78 -28.05 29.20
CA THR A 517 -10.24 -27.32 30.38
C THR A 517 -10.48 -25.85 29.99
N ALA A 518 -11.19 -25.09 30.83
CA ALA A 518 -11.39 -23.66 30.57
C ALA A 518 -10.08 -22.84 30.64
N ALA A 519 -9.04 -23.39 31.25
CA ALA A 519 -7.72 -22.76 31.32
C ALA A 519 -6.89 -22.91 30.03
N ASP A 520 -7.35 -23.71 29.08
CA ASP A 520 -6.72 -23.86 27.78
C ASP A 520 -7.17 -22.79 26.77
N PHE A 521 -8.06 -21.88 27.20
CA PHE A 521 -8.64 -20.83 26.36
C PHE A 521 -8.23 -19.46 26.87
N ASP A 522 -7.66 -18.66 26.00
CA ASP A 522 -7.35 -17.24 26.21
C ASP A 522 -8.22 -16.39 25.28
N LEU A 523 -8.68 -15.21 25.78
CA LEU A 523 -9.40 -14.21 24.97
C LEU A 523 -8.59 -12.92 24.94
N PHE A 524 -8.52 -12.27 23.80
CA PHE A 524 -7.83 -11.00 23.63
C PHE A 524 -8.60 -10.04 22.72
#